data_f2d3ba4086e826642bbe3aec6af22f72
#
_entry.id   f2d3ba4086e826642bbe3aec6af22f72
#
_cell.length_a   1.000
_cell.length_b   1.000
_cell.length_c   1.000
_cell.angle_alpha   90.00
_cell.angle_beta   90.00
_cell.angle_gamma   90.00
#
_symmetry.space_group_name_H-M   'P 1'
#
loop_
_entity.id
_entity.type
_entity.pdbx_description
1 polymer ?
#
loop_
_entity_poly.entity_id
_entity_poly.type
_entity_poly.pdbx_seq_one_letter_code
_entity_poly.pdbx_strand_id
1 'polypeptide(L)'
;MPNDINKLKRIMRQANYLTNQSPANGNKAYAMRVAWEIEKIREYLRSGLVSFSYAKVNGDCRTALGTTNPLLIPATAIPKSTDLDLPRERLGLITYYDLDKDGWRSFYFYSLDRIDHVWTFNSPSTTPSTTPAGSLS
;
A
#
# COMPACT_ATOMS: atom_id res chain seq x y z
N MET A 1 -3.70 13.67 -17.10
CA MET A 1 -2.54 13.76 -16.22
C MET A 1 -1.50 12.76 -16.63
N PRO A 2 -0.24 13.18 -16.78
CA PRO A 2 0.80 12.25 -17.22
C PRO A 2 0.97 11.05 -16.30
N ASN A 3 0.74 11.26 -15.01
CA ASN A 3 0.91 10.19 -14.03
C ASN A 3 -0.10 9.08 -14.18
N ASP A 4 -1.24 9.39 -14.74
CA ASP A 4 -2.32 8.42 -14.83
C ASP A 4 -1.97 7.26 -15.74
N ILE A 5 -1.23 7.53 -16.81
CA ILE A 5 -0.82 6.49 -17.74
C ILE A 5 0.13 5.50 -17.07
N ASN A 6 1.12 6.00 -16.35
CA ASN A 6 2.07 5.13 -15.66
C ASN A 6 1.40 4.35 -14.55
N LYS A 7 0.51 4.99 -13.81
CA LYS A 7 -0.25 4.33 -12.77
C LYS A 7 -1.10 3.21 -13.36
N LEU A 8 -1.78 3.49 -14.46
CA LEU A 8 -2.61 2.50 -15.10
C LEU A 8 -1.79 1.31 -15.59
N LYS A 9 -0.61 1.58 -16.13
CA LYS A 9 0.27 0.50 -16.58
C LYS A 9 0.70 -0.40 -15.42
N ARG A 10 1.01 0.20 -14.27
CA ARG A 10 1.36 -0.58 -13.09
C ARG A 10 0.20 -1.46 -12.64
N ILE A 11 -1.01 -0.90 -12.63
CA ILE A 11 -2.20 -1.63 -12.22
C ILE A 11 -2.46 -2.79 -13.18
N MET A 12 -2.33 -2.56 -14.47
CA MET A 12 -2.55 -3.61 -15.46
C MET A 12 -1.51 -4.71 -15.33
N ARG A 13 -0.26 -4.34 -15.09
CA ARG A 13 0.80 -5.32 -14.89
C ARG A 13 0.52 -6.18 -13.65
N GLN A 14 0.14 -5.52 -12.56
CA GLN A 14 -0.22 -6.24 -11.34
C GLN A 14 -1.39 -7.20 -11.59
N ALA A 15 -2.40 -6.73 -12.31
CA ALA A 15 -3.56 -7.56 -12.63
C ALA A 15 -3.17 -8.77 -13.45
N ASN A 16 -2.25 -8.60 -14.41
CA ASN A 16 -1.80 -9.71 -15.22
C ASN A 16 -1.15 -10.81 -14.38
N TYR A 17 -0.36 -10.42 -13.39
CA TYR A 17 0.24 -11.40 -12.49
C TYR A 17 -0.80 -12.11 -11.64
N LEU A 18 -1.85 -11.40 -11.23
CA LEU A 18 -2.84 -11.95 -10.32
C LEU A 18 -3.90 -12.79 -11.01
N THR A 19 -4.10 -12.59 -12.32
CA THR A 19 -5.22 -13.20 -13.03
C THR A 19 -5.27 -14.71 -12.87
N ASN A 20 -4.15 -15.38 -12.98
CA ASN A 20 -4.12 -16.84 -12.91
C ASN A 20 -3.78 -17.35 -11.52
N GLN A 21 -3.74 -16.46 -10.52
CA GLN A 21 -3.49 -16.84 -9.15
C GLN A 21 -4.80 -16.92 -8.39
N SER A 22 -4.82 -17.76 -7.35
CA SER A 22 -5.95 -17.75 -6.43
C SER A 22 -5.93 -16.44 -5.65
N PRO A 23 -7.07 -15.81 -5.42
CA PRO A 23 -8.43 -16.26 -5.69
C PRO A 23 -9.01 -15.83 -7.02
N ALA A 24 -8.27 -15.14 -7.88
CA ALA A 24 -8.80 -14.70 -9.16
C ALA A 24 -9.11 -15.88 -10.09
N ASN A 25 -8.22 -16.86 -10.13
CA ASN A 25 -8.40 -18.11 -10.87
C ASN A 25 -8.87 -17.90 -12.32
N GLY A 26 -8.20 -16.99 -13.03
CA GLY A 26 -8.50 -16.69 -14.41
C GLY A 26 -9.47 -15.55 -14.63
N ASN A 27 -10.05 -15.01 -13.57
CA ASN A 27 -11.00 -13.91 -13.68
C ASN A 27 -10.25 -12.58 -13.74
N LYS A 28 -10.09 -12.05 -14.95
CA LYS A 28 -9.33 -10.82 -15.13
C LYS A 28 -10.00 -9.61 -14.53
N ALA A 29 -11.32 -9.53 -14.57
CA ALA A 29 -12.03 -8.41 -13.97
C ALA A 29 -11.79 -8.36 -12.46
N TYR A 30 -11.81 -9.49 -11.80
CA TYR A 30 -11.52 -9.57 -10.38
C TYR A 30 -10.07 -9.14 -10.11
N ALA A 31 -9.14 -9.65 -10.91
CA ALA A 31 -7.73 -9.30 -10.74
C ALA A 31 -7.49 -7.80 -10.93
N MET A 32 -8.19 -7.18 -11.87
CA MET A 32 -8.08 -5.73 -12.08
C MET A 32 -8.58 -4.96 -10.87
N ARG A 33 -9.68 -5.40 -10.29
CA ARG A 33 -10.21 -4.74 -9.08
C ARG A 33 -9.22 -4.85 -7.94
N VAL A 34 -8.65 -6.03 -7.73
CA VAL A 34 -7.66 -6.22 -6.68
C VAL A 34 -6.43 -5.35 -6.93
N ALA A 35 -5.97 -5.29 -8.17
CA ALA A 35 -4.80 -4.48 -8.51
C ALA A 35 -5.04 -3.00 -8.24
N TRP A 36 -6.24 -2.49 -8.50
CA TRP A 36 -6.60 -1.11 -8.17
C TRP A 36 -6.53 -0.87 -6.68
N GLU A 37 -7.05 -1.83 -5.88
CA GLU A 37 -7.01 -1.69 -4.42
C GLU A 37 -5.59 -1.73 -3.88
N ILE A 38 -4.75 -2.61 -4.43
CA ILE A 38 -3.35 -2.68 -4.02
C ILE A 38 -2.65 -1.36 -4.31
N GLU A 39 -2.87 -0.81 -5.51
CA GLU A 39 -2.24 0.46 -5.88
C GLU A 39 -2.69 1.58 -4.94
N LYS A 40 -3.97 1.61 -4.60
CA LYS A 40 -4.50 2.61 -3.70
C LYS A 40 -3.84 2.53 -2.32
N ILE A 41 -3.68 1.33 -1.79
CA ILE A 41 -3.04 1.15 -0.49
C ILE A 41 -1.58 1.61 -0.55
N ARG A 42 -0.87 1.25 -1.61
CA ARG A 42 0.51 1.69 -1.78
C ARG A 42 0.62 3.21 -1.85
N GLU A 43 -0.36 3.86 -2.49
CA GLU A 43 -0.40 5.32 -2.54
C GLU A 43 -0.63 5.94 -1.16
N TYR A 44 -1.53 5.36 -0.38
CA TYR A 44 -1.77 5.83 0.98
C TYR A 44 -0.48 5.77 1.80
N LEU A 45 0.24 4.66 1.70
CA LEU A 45 1.48 4.49 2.45
C LEU A 45 2.55 5.48 2.00
N ARG A 46 2.63 5.75 0.70
CA ARG A 46 3.60 6.71 0.16
C ARG A 46 3.27 8.13 0.56
N SER A 47 1.99 8.45 0.61
CA SER A 47 1.55 9.82 0.90
C SER A 47 1.68 10.19 2.36
N GLY A 48 1.76 9.22 3.23
CA GLY A 48 1.81 9.53 4.66
C GLY A 48 1.78 8.30 5.51
N LEU A 49 0.88 8.32 6.50
CA LEU A 49 0.82 7.33 7.54
C LEU A 49 -0.51 6.62 7.48
N VAL A 50 -0.51 5.31 7.69
CA VAL A 50 -1.73 4.52 7.63
C VAL A 50 -1.84 3.64 8.87
N SER A 51 -2.99 3.70 9.51
CA SER A 51 -3.34 2.77 10.59
C SER A 51 -4.24 1.70 9.99
N PHE A 52 -3.85 0.44 10.12
CA PHE A 52 -4.58 -0.65 9.50
C PHE A 52 -4.39 -1.95 10.27
N SER A 53 -5.22 -2.93 9.95
CA SER A 53 -5.16 -4.25 10.60
C SER A 53 -5.16 -5.35 9.55
N TYR A 54 -4.42 -6.40 9.83
CA TYR A 54 -4.36 -7.55 8.93
C TYR A 54 -4.12 -8.83 9.71
N ALA A 55 -4.37 -9.97 9.08
CA ALA A 55 -4.13 -11.27 9.67
C ALA A 55 -2.69 -11.70 9.40
N LYS A 56 -1.97 -12.05 10.46
CA LYS A 56 -0.62 -12.58 10.33
C LYS A 56 -0.69 -14.02 9.83
N VAL A 57 0.46 -14.54 9.43
CA VAL A 57 0.55 -15.91 8.93
C VAL A 57 0.00 -16.92 9.94
N ASN A 58 0.23 -16.67 11.23
CA ASN A 58 -0.26 -17.57 12.28
C ASN A 58 -1.75 -17.36 12.62
N GLY A 59 -2.43 -16.47 11.91
CA GLY A 59 -3.84 -16.23 12.14
C GLY A 59 -4.16 -15.10 13.11
N ASP A 60 -3.17 -14.61 13.84
CA ASP A 60 -3.42 -13.49 14.77
C ASP A 60 -3.64 -12.20 14.01
N CYS A 61 -4.49 -11.35 14.56
CA CYS A 61 -4.72 -10.03 14.00
C CYS A 61 -3.64 -9.07 14.47
N ARG A 62 -3.09 -8.28 13.55
CA ARG A 62 -2.10 -7.27 13.87
C ARG A 62 -2.61 -5.91 13.45
N THR A 63 -2.55 -4.95 14.37
CA THR A 63 -2.82 -3.55 14.07
C THR A 63 -1.48 -2.85 13.91
N ALA A 64 -1.32 -2.13 12.82
CA ALA A 64 -0.04 -1.53 12.47
C ALA A 64 -0.21 -0.06 12.15
N LEU A 65 0.88 0.68 12.35
CA LEU A 65 0.99 2.07 11.95
C LEU A 65 2.16 2.13 10.97
N GLY A 66 1.84 2.21 9.68
CA GLY A 66 2.82 2.01 8.63
C GLY A 66 2.95 3.16 7.65
N THR A 67 4.08 3.17 6.96
CA THR A 67 4.34 4.18 5.94
C THR A 67 5.40 3.68 4.97
N THR A 68 5.42 4.24 3.77
CA THR A 68 6.56 4.13 2.86
C THR A 68 7.04 5.51 2.46
N ASN A 69 6.55 6.56 3.13
CA ASN A 69 6.99 7.92 2.87
C ASN A 69 8.38 8.12 3.47
N PRO A 70 9.40 8.43 2.64
CA PRO A 70 10.76 8.54 3.16
C PRO A 70 10.94 9.65 4.19
N LEU A 71 10.04 10.63 4.23
CA LEU A 71 10.11 11.68 5.23
C LEU A 71 9.77 11.17 6.63
N LEU A 72 9.11 10.03 6.72
CA LEU A 72 8.67 9.46 7.99
C LEU A 72 9.48 8.26 8.42
N ILE A 73 10.45 7.85 7.61
CA ILE A 73 11.26 6.66 7.87
C ILE A 73 12.67 7.12 8.25
N PRO A 74 13.28 6.53 9.27
CA PRO A 74 14.67 6.88 9.61
C PRO A 74 15.57 6.71 8.40
N ALA A 75 16.49 7.65 8.20
CA ALA A 75 17.34 7.63 7.01
C ALA A 75 18.12 6.34 6.89
N THR A 76 18.52 5.76 8.01
CA THR A 76 19.28 4.52 8.02
C THR A 76 18.44 3.32 7.58
N ALA A 77 17.14 3.44 7.60
CA ALA A 77 16.24 2.34 7.22
C ALA A 77 15.72 2.45 5.79
N ILE A 78 16.00 3.54 5.10
CA ILE A 78 15.53 3.72 3.73
C ILE A 78 16.34 2.83 2.80
N PRO A 79 15.67 1.94 2.03
CA PRO A 79 16.40 1.05 1.13
C PRO A 79 16.98 1.82 -0.05
N LYS A 80 18.05 1.31 -0.60
CA LYS A 80 18.71 1.93 -1.75
C LYS A 80 17.90 1.74 -3.03
N SER A 81 17.06 0.72 -3.08
CA SER A 81 16.25 0.43 -4.25
C SER A 81 14.80 0.24 -3.83
N THR A 82 13.89 0.73 -4.66
CA THR A 82 12.47 0.62 -4.40
C THR A 82 11.78 -0.15 -5.51
N ASP A 83 12.40 -1.21 -5.97
CA ASP A 83 11.82 -2.03 -7.03
C ASP A 83 10.56 -2.72 -6.51
N LEU A 84 9.43 -2.36 -7.08
CA LEU A 84 8.13 -2.92 -6.70
C LEU A 84 7.72 -4.08 -7.59
N ASP A 85 8.61 -4.53 -8.49
CA ASP A 85 8.29 -5.62 -9.40
C ASP A 85 8.95 -6.91 -8.98
N LEU A 86 9.17 -7.07 -7.68
CA LEU A 86 9.70 -8.31 -7.14
C LEU A 86 8.62 -9.39 -7.16
N PRO A 87 8.99 -10.66 -7.20
CA PRO A 87 7.99 -11.74 -7.28
C PRO A 87 6.92 -11.69 -6.20
N ARG A 88 7.29 -11.30 -5.00
CA ARG A 88 6.30 -11.22 -3.91
C ARG A 88 5.31 -10.10 -4.14
N GLU A 89 5.78 -8.95 -4.64
CA GLU A 89 4.88 -7.83 -4.95
C GLU A 89 3.92 -8.20 -6.05
N ARG A 90 4.33 -9.04 -6.99
CA ARG A 90 3.45 -9.50 -8.06
C ARG A 90 2.27 -10.28 -7.51
N LEU A 91 2.46 -10.98 -6.40
CA LEU A 91 1.40 -11.75 -5.76
C LEU A 91 0.58 -10.93 -4.77
N GLY A 92 0.84 -9.64 -4.67
CA GLY A 92 0.04 -8.77 -3.81
C GLY A 92 0.63 -8.50 -2.45
N LEU A 93 1.92 -8.76 -2.26
CA LEU A 93 2.59 -8.40 -1.02
C LEU A 93 2.74 -6.88 -0.94
N ILE A 94 2.42 -6.33 0.20
CA ILE A 94 2.55 -4.89 0.46
C ILE A 94 3.53 -4.72 1.60
N THR A 95 4.60 -3.98 1.33
CA THR A 95 5.67 -3.77 2.29
C THR A 95 5.56 -2.36 2.86
N TYR A 96 5.77 -2.23 4.16
CA TYR A 96 5.67 -0.95 4.84
C TYR A 96 6.68 -0.89 5.99
N TYR A 97 7.02 0.32 6.41
CA TYR A 97 7.82 0.51 7.60
C TYR A 97 6.87 0.69 8.78
N ASP A 98 7.04 -0.15 9.79
CA ASP A 98 6.17 -0.15 10.98
C ASP A 98 6.77 0.81 12.00
N LEU A 99 6.10 1.92 12.26
CA LEU A 99 6.60 2.94 13.18
C LEU A 99 6.56 2.48 14.64
N ASP A 100 5.65 1.58 14.97
CA ASP A 100 5.58 1.06 16.33
C ASP A 100 6.71 0.08 16.62
N LYS A 101 7.13 -0.66 15.62
CA LYS A 101 8.14 -1.70 15.78
C LYS A 101 9.50 -1.31 15.22
N ASP A 102 9.59 -0.13 14.62
CA ASP A 102 10.83 0.37 14.02
C ASP A 102 11.48 -0.63 13.07
N GLY A 103 10.68 -1.15 12.15
CA GLY A 103 11.22 -2.10 11.20
C GLY A 103 10.29 -2.32 10.02
N TRP A 104 10.86 -2.89 8.96
CA TRP A 104 10.08 -3.22 7.77
C TRP A 104 9.26 -4.46 8.02
N ARG A 105 8.00 -4.42 7.56
CA ARG A 105 7.05 -5.51 7.65
C ARG A 105 6.32 -5.62 6.33
N SER A 106 5.59 -6.70 6.15
CA SER A 106 4.78 -6.86 4.95
C SER A 106 3.58 -7.74 5.24
N PHE A 107 2.57 -7.61 4.37
CA PHE A 107 1.39 -8.45 4.42
C PHE A 107 0.88 -8.62 3.00
N TYR A 108 0.16 -9.71 2.75
CA TYR A 108 -0.49 -9.89 1.47
C TYR A 108 -1.83 -9.18 1.49
N PHE A 109 -2.18 -8.57 0.35
CA PHE A 109 -3.42 -7.82 0.24
C PHE A 109 -4.62 -8.62 0.77
N TYR A 110 -4.66 -9.92 0.48
CA TYR A 110 -5.80 -10.74 0.87
C TYR A 110 -5.89 -10.96 2.38
N SER A 111 -4.85 -10.63 3.12
CA SER A 111 -4.86 -10.71 4.58
C SER A 111 -5.32 -9.42 5.24
N LEU A 112 -5.51 -8.36 4.47
CA LEU A 112 -5.93 -7.07 5.02
C LEU A 112 -7.33 -7.18 5.60
N ASP A 113 -7.50 -6.73 6.83
CA ASP A 113 -8.80 -6.69 7.49
C ASP A 113 -9.47 -5.36 7.22
N ARG A 114 -8.81 -4.27 7.60
CA ARG A 114 -9.37 -2.94 7.37
C ARG A 114 -8.29 -1.87 7.46
N ILE A 115 -8.60 -0.73 6.86
CA ILE A 115 -7.82 0.48 7.02
C ILE A 115 -8.60 1.39 7.96
N ASP A 116 -7.98 1.76 9.09
CA ASP A 116 -8.66 2.56 10.10
C ASP A 116 -8.54 4.04 9.81
N HIS A 117 -7.36 4.50 9.41
CA HIS A 117 -7.14 5.91 9.20
C HIS A 117 -5.96 6.14 8.27
N VAL A 118 -6.01 7.25 7.51
CA VAL A 118 -4.93 7.64 6.61
C VAL A 118 -4.61 9.10 6.90
N TRP A 119 -3.33 9.38 7.21
CA TRP A 119 -2.83 10.75 7.36
C TRP A 119 -1.89 11.04 6.20
N THR A 120 -2.21 12.05 5.40
CA THR A 120 -1.35 12.39 4.27
C THR A 120 -0.43 13.55 4.62
N PHE A 121 0.82 13.43 4.20
CA PHE A 121 1.83 14.46 4.43
C PHE A 121 2.42 14.85 3.09
N ASN A 122 1.56 15.41 2.26
CA ASN A 122 1.96 15.81 0.92
C ASN A 122 2.71 17.13 0.96
N SER A 123 3.01 17.63 -0.22
CA SER A 123 3.70 18.88 -0.35
C SER A 123 3.06 19.97 0.51
N PRO A 124 3.86 20.82 1.13
CA PRO A 124 3.32 21.91 1.95
C PRO A 124 2.41 22.84 1.19
N SER A 125 2.55 22.92 -0.11
CA SER A 125 1.67 23.75 -0.89
C SER A 125 0.27 23.19 -0.98
N THR A 126 0.10 21.93 -0.64
CA THR A 126 -1.21 21.34 -0.62
C THR A 126 -1.97 21.95 0.52
N THR A 127 -3.02 22.58 0.21
CA THR A 127 -3.80 23.17 1.24
C THR A 127 -4.41 22.13 2.07
N PRO A 128 -4.25 22.29 3.28
CA PRO A 128 -4.79 21.29 4.15
C PRO A 128 -6.26 21.35 4.19
N SER A 129 -6.76 21.48 3.49
CA SER A 129 -8.03 21.56 3.59
C SER A 129 -8.71 20.38 3.96
N THR A 130 -7.95 20.50 4.06
CA THR A 130 -8.37 19.88 4.36
C THR A 130 -8.84 19.30 4.95
N THR A 131 -8.88 19.29 5.06
CA THR A 131 -9.28 18.82 5.56
C THR A 131 -9.62 18.42 6.15
N PRO A 132 -9.78 18.63 6.28
CA PRO A 132 -10.10 18.23 6.92
C PRO A 132 -10.39 17.59 7.41
N ALA A 133 -10.12 17.78 7.45
CA ALA A 133 -10.35 17.18 7.88
C ALA A 133 -10.76 16.52 8.06
N GLY A 134 -10.74 16.60 7.77
CA GLY A 134 -11.09 15.98 7.95
C GLY A 134 -11.06 15.36 7.87
N SER A 135 -11.01 15.66 7.63
CA SER A 135 -10.95 15.01 7.66
C SER A 135 -10.46 14.44 8.12
N LEU A 136 -10.05 14.66 8.35
CA LEU A 136 -9.62 14.07 8.90
C LEU A 136 -10.07 13.51 9.37
N SER A 137 -10.35 13.37 9.37
CA SER A 137 -10.80 12.93 9.78
C SER A 137 -11.04 12.45 9.94
#